data_eec38a4c345d179b5a2c98ba0a08f51e
#
_entry.id   eec38a4c345d179b5a2c98ba0a08f51e
#
_cell.length_a   1.000
_cell.length_b   1.000
_cell.length_c   1.000
_cell.angle_alpha   90.00
_cell.angle_beta   90.00
_cell.angle_gamma   90.00
#
_symmetry.space_group_name_H-M   'P 1'
#
loop_
_entity.id
_entity.type
_entity.pdbx_description
1 polymer ?
#
loop_
_entity_poly.entity_id
_entity_poly.type
_entity_poly.pdbx_seq_one_letter_code
_entity_poly.pdbx_strand_id
1 'polypeptide(L)'
;MMLAFSACGTFLIHSGFKSAREKDIQNGYNNASVVCINLVQNVKRTINLVYRDTGYEKQKNVVVRQAAQSVSVRNAGEEVQFALWTDEKTRIYSTNGLKGADVSICRDDLEAGQEGYKIVKRNGRYMLYTGTSFQVLDRVYYVETFSDITRDYENRDAQLRMFRMIMIIVMIVCLMLMAILNNMIVVPIRRLSKATKLVAGGRAGIRIRKRSKDEIGVLAEDFNRMSTSLNRTMKELEEKTKSQEMFTNNFAHELKTPLTSMIGYADLIRSNQLSEEKLITYANQIVVELSLIHISEP
;
A
#
# COMPACT_ATOMS: atom_id res chain seq x y z
N MET A 1 -4.85 1.46 -1.43
CA MET A 1 -5.27 0.24 -0.74
C MET A 1 -4.46 -0.03 0.54
N MET A 2 -3.12 -0.13 0.52
CA MET A 2 -2.29 -0.38 1.72
C MET A 2 -2.46 0.66 2.83
N LEU A 3 -2.54 1.96 2.49
CA LEU A 3 -2.79 3.03 3.48
C LEU A 3 -4.15 2.88 4.16
N ALA A 4 -5.20 2.51 3.41
CA ALA A 4 -6.53 2.29 3.97
C ALA A 4 -6.54 1.07 4.90
N PHE A 5 -5.86 -0.03 4.54
CA PHE A 5 -5.73 -1.21 5.38
C PHE A 5 -4.92 -0.91 6.66
N SER A 6 -3.83 -0.14 6.54
CA SER A 6 -3.04 0.32 7.69
C SER A 6 -3.86 1.19 8.64
N ALA A 7 -4.63 2.15 8.11
CA ALA A 7 -5.51 3.00 8.90
C ALA A 7 -6.61 2.19 9.60
N CYS A 8 -7.24 1.24 8.89
CA CYS A 8 -8.27 0.37 9.45
C CYS A 8 -7.71 -0.52 10.59
N GLY A 9 -6.55 -1.14 10.38
CA GLY A 9 -5.92 -1.99 11.38
C GLY A 9 -5.52 -1.23 12.65
N THR A 10 -4.92 -0.06 12.51
CA THR A 10 -4.57 0.79 13.65
C THR A 10 -5.82 1.31 14.36
N PHE A 11 -6.87 1.65 13.63
CA PHE A 11 -8.16 2.06 14.20
C PHE A 11 -8.80 0.93 15.01
N LEU A 12 -8.81 -0.32 14.51
CA LEU A 12 -9.37 -1.47 15.22
C LEU A 12 -8.61 -1.75 16.53
N ILE A 13 -7.27 -1.71 16.51
CA ILE A 13 -6.45 -1.89 17.71
C ILE A 13 -6.73 -0.77 18.72
N HIS A 14 -6.83 0.48 18.26
CA HIS A 14 -7.14 1.62 19.12
C HIS A 14 -8.55 1.53 19.72
N SER A 15 -9.55 1.16 18.93
CA SER A 15 -10.93 0.97 19.36
C SER A 15 -11.06 -0.15 20.39
N GLY A 16 -10.39 -1.29 20.15
CA GLY A 16 -10.35 -2.39 21.12
C GLY A 16 -9.70 -1.99 22.44
N PHE A 17 -8.58 -1.26 22.40
CA PHE A 17 -7.93 -0.73 23.59
C PHE A 17 -8.82 0.27 24.35
N LYS A 18 -9.52 1.15 23.63
CA LYS A 18 -10.46 2.11 24.24
C LYS A 18 -11.58 1.36 24.99
N SER A 19 -12.16 0.35 24.37
CA SER A 19 -13.21 -0.47 24.98
C SER A 19 -12.72 -1.24 26.21
N ALA A 20 -11.51 -1.83 26.17
CA ALA A 20 -10.91 -2.48 27.33
C ALA A 20 -10.73 -1.49 28.49
N ARG A 21 -10.18 -0.33 28.21
CA ARG A 21 -9.96 0.73 29.21
C ARG A 21 -11.29 1.22 29.85
N GLU A 22 -12.33 1.40 29.03
CA GLU A 22 -13.66 1.80 29.54
C GLU A 22 -14.23 0.73 30.48
N LYS A 23 -14.04 -0.55 30.14
CA LYS A 23 -14.43 -1.67 31.00
C LYS A 23 -13.67 -1.68 32.32
N ASP A 24 -12.35 -1.40 32.31
CA ASP A 24 -11.55 -1.31 33.53
C ASP A 24 -11.99 -0.16 34.42
N ILE A 25 -12.31 1.00 33.84
CA ILE A 25 -12.85 2.14 34.58
C ILE A 25 -14.19 1.77 35.23
N GLN A 26 -15.09 1.13 34.49
CA GLN A 26 -16.39 0.71 35.02
C GLN A 26 -16.23 -0.36 36.12
N ASN A 27 -15.31 -1.30 35.96
CA ASN A 27 -14.96 -2.25 37.02
C ASN A 27 -14.40 -1.55 38.26
N GLY A 28 -13.57 -0.52 38.07
CA GLY A 28 -13.07 0.30 39.17
C GLY A 28 -14.18 1.00 39.96
N TYR A 29 -15.14 1.60 39.27
CA TYR A 29 -16.31 2.21 39.93
C TYR A 29 -17.17 1.18 40.65
N ASN A 30 -17.42 0.03 40.05
CA ASN A 30 -18.15 -1.06 40.71
C ASN A 30 -17.42 -1.53 41.98
N ASN A 31 -16.10 -1.68 41.92
CA ASN A 31 -15.30 -2.06 43.08
C ASN A 31 -15.38 -0.98 44.19
N ALA A 32 -15.27 0.29 43.84
CA ALA A 32 -15.39 1.40 44.79
C ALA A 32 -16.79 1.42 45.46
N SER A 33 -17.85 1.22 44.67
CA SER A 33 -19.23 1.14 45.17
C SER A 33 -19.41 -0.04 46.14
N VAL A 34 -18.89 -1.21 45.81
CA VAL A 34 -18.96 -2.41 46.68
C VAL A 34 -18.20 -2.18 47.96
N VAL A 35 -17.01 -1.55 47.91
CA VAL A 35 -16.26 -1.16 49.10
C VAL A 35 -17.07 -0.17 49.96
N CYS A 36 -17.71 0.82 49.35
CA CYS A 36 -18.54 1.79 50.08
C CYS A 36 -19.71 1.10 50.79
N ILE A 37 -20.45 0.22 50.11
CA ILE A 37 -21.58 -0.52 50.68
C ILE A 37 -21.12 -1.33 51.89
N ASN A 38 -20.01 -2.10 51.74
CA ASN A 38 -19.47 -2.91 52.81
C ASN A 38 -18.96 -2.07 53.99
N LEU A 39 -18.36 -0.90 53.70
CA LEU A 39 -17.96 0.08 54.72
C LEU A 39 -19.15 0.58 55.53
N VAL A 40 -20.23 1.03 54.86
CA VAL A 40 -21.43 1.52 55.53
C VAL A 40 -22.05 0.45 56.41
N GLN A 41 -22.13 -0.78 55.94
CA GLN A 41 -22.67 -1.96 56.71
C GLN A 41 -21.78 -2.26 57.92
N ASN A 42 -20.46 -2.29 57.76
CA ASN A 42 -19.52 -2.58 58.82
C ASN A 42 -19.46 -1.46 59.85
N VAL A 43 -19.57 -0.18 59.45
CA VAL A 43 -19.68 0.95 60.38
C VAL A 43 -20.93 0.80 61.23
N LYS A 44 -22.10 0.54 60.64
CA LYS A 44 -23.35 0.29 61.39
C LYS A 44 -23.21 -0.86 62.36
N ARG A 45 -22.58 -1.97 61.94
CA ARG A 45 -22.33 -3.13 62.85
C ARG A 45 -21.37 -2.78 63.98
N THR A 46 -20.29 -2.09 63.70
CA THR A 46 -19.30 -1.70 64.70
C THR A 46 -19.91 -0.75 65.75
N ILE A 47 -20.74 0.18 65.36
CA ILE A 47 -21.46 1.08 66.28
C ILE A 47 -22.38 0.25 67.19
N ASN A 48 -23.18 -0.67 66.62
CA ASN A 48 -24.13 -1.48 67.37
C ASN A 48 -23.45 -2.42 68.37
N LEU A 49 -22.23 -2.91 68.03
CA LEU A 49 -21.51 -3.86 68.91
C LEU A 49 -20.63 -3.21 69.97
N VAL A 50 -19.99 -2.09 69.66
CA VAL A 50 -18.92 -1.53 70.47
C VAL A 50 -19.32 -0.22 71.18
N TYR A 51 -20.19 0.61 70.56
CA TYR A 51 -20.49 1.95 71.03
C TYR A 51 -21.96 2.16 71.40
N ARG A 52 -22.68 1.08 71.76
CA ARG A 52 -24.10 1.14 72.08
C ARG A 52 -24.47 2.12 73.18
N ASP A 53 -23.54 2.32 74.15
CA ASP A 53 -23.77 3.15 75.35
C ASP A 53 -22.82 4.34 75.47
N THR A 54 -21.88 4.53 74.53
CA THR A 54 -20.90 5.63 74.59
C THR A 54 -21.02 6.54 73.37
N GLY A 55 -21.04 7.84 73.55
CA GLY A 55 -21.09 8.80 72.48
C GLY A 55 -19.91 8.67 71.49
N TYR A 56 -20.13 8.09 70.32
CA TYR A 56 -19.13 7.87 69.27
C TYR A 56 -18.77 9.20 68.49
N GLU A 57 -19.46 10.28 68.75
CA GLU A 57 -19.29 11.57 68.06
C GLU A 57 -17.84 12.05 67.98
N LYS A 58 -17.08 11.88 69.09
CA LYS A 58 -15.66 12.27 69.16
C LYS A 58 -14.71 11.27 68.46
N GLN A 59 -15.20 10.09 68.09
CA GLN A 59 -14.39 8.99 67.56
C GLN A 59 -14.84 8.48 66.19
N LYS A 60 -15.63 9.28 65.43
CA LYS A 60 -16.17 8.88 64.10
C LYS A 60 -15.13 8.30 63.18
N ASN A 61 -13.98 8.96 63.04
CA ASN A 61 -12.90 8.47 62.17
C ASN A 61 -12.26 7.16 62.65
N VAL A 62 -12.26 6.90 63.97
CA VAL A 62 -11.75 5.64 64.53
C VAL A 62 -12.69 4.50 64.20
N VAL A 63 -14.00 4.71 64.35
CA VAL A 63 -15.05 3.75 64.00
C VAL A 63 -14.97 3.35 62.53
N VAL A 64 -14.88 4.36 61.64
CA VAL A 64 -14.79 4.14 60.20
C VAL A 64 -13.48 3.45 59.80
N ARG A 65 -12.36 3.78 60.43
CA ARG A 65 -11.07 3.10 60.26
C ARG A 65 -11.15 1.62 60.71
N GLN A 66 -11.77 1.33 61.82
CA GLN A 66 -11.92 -0.02 62.35
C GLN A 66 -12.83 -0.88 61.44
N ALA A 67 -13.93 -0.26 60.98
CA ALA A 67 -14.79 -0.87 59.96
C ALA A 67 -14.04 -1.17 58.63
N ALA A 68 -13.18 -0.25 58.20
CA ALA A 68 -12.38 -0.44 56.98
C ALA A 68 -11.39 -1.62 57.08
N GLN A 69 -10.84 -1.86 58.27
CA GLN A 69 -9.93 -3.01 58.53
C GLN A 69 -10.61 -4.37 58.31
N SER A 70 -11.92 -4.44 58.49
CA SER A 70 -12.71 -5.66 58.32
C SER A 70 -13.30 -5.83 56.92
N VAL A 71 -13.13 -4.83 56.06
CA VAL A 71 -13.60 -4.91 54.67
C VAL A 71 -12.57 -5.67 53.83
N SER A 72 -12.98 -6.80 53.29
CA SER A 72 -12.26 -7.53 52.22
C SER A 72 -13.21 -7.68 51.07
N VAL A 73 -12.83 -7.12 49.93
CA VAL A 73 -13.58 -7.25 48.65
C VAL A 73 -12.66 -7.92 47.66
N ARG A 74 -13.17 -8.95 47.00
CA ARG A 74 -12.46 -9.65 45.92
C ARG A 74 -13.17 -9.45 44.60
N ASN A 75 -12.39 -9.16 43.59
CA ASN A 75 -12.86 -9.08 42.21
C ASN A 75 -11.92 -9.93 41.34
N ALA A 76 -12.49 -10.80 40.52
CA ALA A 76 -11.75 -11.74 39.64
C ALA A 76 -10.66 -12.57 40.37
N GLY A 77 -10.87 -12.89 41.68
CA GLY A 77 -9.92 -13.65 42.48
C GLY A 77 -8.85 -12.81 43.22
N GLU A 78 -8.70 -11.55 42.89
CA GLU A 78 -7.78 -10.62 43.54
C GLU A 78 -8.48 -9.72 44.57
N GLU A 79 -7.77 -9.40 45.64
CA GLU A 79 -8.27 -8.50 46.68
C GLU A 79 -8.23 -7.04 46.16
N VAL A 80 -9.38 -6.38 46.25
CA VAL A 80 -9.49 -4.96 45.83
C VAL A 80 -8.68 -4.10 46.79
N GLN A 81 -7.68 -3.43 46.24
CA GLN A 81 -6.88 -2.48 46.98
C GLN A 81 -7.62 -1.14 47.07
N PHE A 82 -7.74 -0.56 48.26
CA PHE A 82 -8.41 0.72 48.41
C PHE A 82 -7.78 1.60 49.54
N ALA A 83 -8.01 2.88 49.42
CA ALA A 83 -7.72 3.87 50.45
C ALA A 83 -9.00 4.65 50.82
N LEU A 84 -9.05 5.10 52.08
CA LEU A 84 -10.16 5.85 52.64
C LEU A 84 -9.68 7.21 53.12
N TRP A 85 -10.40 8.24 52.73
CA TRP A 85 -10.06 9.63 53.02
C TRP A 85 -11.24 10.36 53.67
N THR A 86 -10.95 11.37 54.45
CA THR A 86 -11.97 12.29 55.02
C THR A 86 -12.27 13.43 54.07
N ASP A 87 -13.31 14.20 54.36
CA ASP A 87 -13.61 15.49 53.76
C ASP A 87 -12.46 16.51 53.90
N GLU A 88 -11.68 16.46 54.99
CA GLU A 88 -10.48 17.25 55.21
C GLU A 88 -9.24 16.75 54.43
N LYS A 89 -9.44 15.81 53.50
CA LYS A 89 -8.37 15.23 52.64
C LYS A 89 -7.30 14.45 53.42
N THR A 90 -7.65 13.96 54.62
CA THR A 90 -6.76 13.15 55.45
C THR A 90 -7.03 11.66 55.21
N ARG A 91 -5.98 10.89 54.95
CA ARG A 91 -6.07 9.43 54.78
C ARG A 91 -6.25 8.74 56.13
N ILE A 92 -7.37 8.03 56.29
CA ILE A 92 -7.67 7.27 57.53
C ILE A 92 -7.26 5.81 57.46
N TYR A 93 -7.37 5.21 56.25
CA TYR A 93 -7.04 3.80 56.04
C TYR A 93 -6.49 3.57 54.63
N SER A 94 -5.67 2.54 54.50
CA SER A 94 -5.19 2.03 53.20
C SER A 94 -4.84 0.57 53.35
N THR A 95 -5.19 -0.24 52.35
CA THR A 95 -4.76 -1.63 52.28
C THR A 95 -3.23 -1.76 52.19
N ASN A 96 -2.69 -2.89 52.56
CA ASN A 96 -1.23 -3.09 52.73
C ASN A 96 -0.38 -2.86 51.44
N GLY A 97 -0.96 -3.02 50.27
CA GLY A 97 -0.27 -2.79 49.00
C GLY A 97 0.04 -1.32 48.71
N LEU A 98 -0.49 -0.37 49.48
CA LEU A 98 -0.45 1.06 49.23
C LEU A 98 0.33 1.85 50.30
N LYS A 99 1.11 1.16 51.11
CA LYS A 99 2.01 1.84 52.06
C LYS A 99 3.02 2.69 51.28
N GLY A 100 2.87 4.02 51.31
CA GLY A 100 3.75 4.97 50.62
C GLY A 100 3.18 5.64 49.38
N ALA A 101 1.92 5.38 49.00
CA ALA A 101 1.24 6.19 47.99
C ALA A 101 0.77 7.52 48.61
N ASP A 102 1.62 8.55 48.52
CA ASP A 102 1.32 9.87 49.09
C ASP A 102 0.31 10.72 48.28
N VAL A 103 -0.26 10.17 47.23
CA VAL A 103 -1.08 10.91 46.29
C VAL A 103 -2.47 10.31 46.16
N SER A 104 -3.45 10.95 46.76
CA SER A 104 -4.84 10.79 46.38
C SER A 104 -5.04 11.58 45.07
N ILE A 105 -5.33 10.89 44.02
CA ILE A 105 -5.40 11.48 42.68
C ILE A 105 -6.83 11.90 42.36
N CYS A 106 -7.82 11.23 42.95
CA CYS A 106 -9.24 11.56 42.76
C CYS A 106 -9.75 12.59 43.78
N ARG A 107 -9.04 12.79 44.90
CA ARG A 107 -9.47 13.62 46.01
C ARG A 107 -9.63 15.10 45.64
N ASP A 108 -8.74 15.62 44.82
CA ASP A 108 -8.69 17.09 44.58
C ASP A 108 -9.78 17.52 43.58
N ASP A 109 -10.30 16.57 42.79
CA ASP A 109 -11.25 16.81 41.71
C ASP A 109 -12.67 16.25 41.99
N LEU A 110 -12.89 15.55 43.15
CA LEU A 110 -14.17 14.89 43.47
C LEU A 110 -14.98 15.74 44.45
N GLU A 111 -16.21 16.07 44.01
CA GLU A 111 -17.27 16.58 44.90
C GLU A 111 -18.08 15.43 45.52
N ALA A 112 -18.80 15.73 46.58
CA ALA A 112 -19.67 14.76 47.23
C ALA A 112 -20.72 14.20 46.26
N GLY A 113 -20.80 12.87 46.08
CA GLY A 113 -21.72 12.19 45.18
C GLY A 113 -21.20 12.01 43.75
N GLN A 114 -19.99 12.47 43.44
CA GLN A 114 -19.39 12.27 42.12
C GLN A 114 -18.48 11.05 42.08
N GLU A 115 -18.33 10.49 40.88
CA GLU A 115 -17.35 9.46 40.54
C GLU A 115 -16.26 10.06 39.64
N GLY A 116 -15.01 9.67 39.85
CA GLY A 116 -13.89 10.13 39.08
C GLY A 116 -12.82 9.05 38.92
N TYR A 117 -12.04 9.15 37.84
CA TYR A 117 -10.90 8.25 37.62
C TYR A 117 -9.68 9.04 37.14
N LYS A 118 -8.51 8.44 37.36
CA LYS A 118 -7.24 8.94 36.84
C LYS A 118 -6.31 7.77 36.53
N ILE A 119 -5.62 7.85 35.41
CA ILE A 119 -4.62 6.85 35.02
C ILE A 119 -3.25 7.49 35.14
N VAL A 120 -2.37 6.88 35.95
CA VAL A 120 -1.03 7.36 36.21
C VAL A 120 0.00 6.29 35.85
N LYS A 121 1.04 6.72 35.15
CA LYS A 121 2.21 5.87 34.89
C LYS A 121 3.26 6.13 36.00
N ARG A 122 3.56 5.07 36.78
CA ARG A 122 4.57 5.13 37.83
C ARG A 122 5.47 3.91 37.76
N ASN A 123 6.78 4.10 37.76
CA ASN A 123 7.78 3.01 37.68
C ASN A 123 7.53 2.01 36.53
N GLY A 124 7.09 2.51 35.36
CA GLY A 124 6.79 1.69 34.20
C GLY A 124 5.42 1.02 34.21
N ARG A 125 4.65 1.07 35.30
CA ARG A 125 3.31 0.51 35.43
C ARG A 125 2.23 1.57 35.22
N TYR A 126 1.10 1.16 34.64
CA TYR A 126 -0.09 1.99 34.49
C TYR A 126 -1.10 1.62 35.56
N MET A 127 -1.34 2.56 36.49
CA MET A 127 -2.27 2.38 37.56
C MET A 127 -3.54 3.19 37.30
N LEU A 128 -4.68 2.54 37.37
CA LEU A 128 -5.99 3.15 37.34
C LEU A 128 -6.43 3.43 38.76
N TYR A 129 -6.73 4.65 39.05
CA TYR A 129 -7.33 5.12 40.29
C TYR A 129 -8.78 5.47 40.01
N THR A 130 -9.71 4.88 40.76
CA THR A 130 -11.13 5.24 40.67
C THR A 130 -11.60 5.64 42.05
N GLY A 131 -12.30 6.78 42.11
CA GLY A 131 -12.76 7.35 43.37
C GLY A 131 -14.28 7.56 43.35
N THR A 132 -14.89 7.37 44.50
CA THR A 132 -16.28 7.74 44.79
C THR A 132 -16.41 8.22 46.20
N SER A 133 -17.48 8.94 46.50
CA SER A 133 -17.78 9.39 47.85
C SER A 133 -18.99 8.69 48.42
N PHE A 134 -19.04 8.58 49.73
CA PHE A 134 -20.19 8.08 50.44
C PHE A 134 -20.40 8.84 51.75
N GLN A 135 -21.61 8.88 52.24
CA GLN A 135 -21.94 9.57 53.51
C GLN A 135 -22.27 8.53 54.58
N VAL A 136 -21.63 8.68 55.70
CA VAL A 136 -21.89 7.91 56.93
C VAL A 136 -21.59 8.75 58.17
N LEU A 137 -22.39 8.57 59.23
CA LEU A 137 -22.25 9.34 60.48
C LEU A 137 -22.21 10.87 60.27
N ASP A 138 -23.07 11.36 59.34
CA ASP A 138 -23.20 12.79 58.96
C ASP A 138 -21.89 13.43 58.46
N ARG A 139 -20.97 12.60 57.96
CA ARG A 139 -19.75 13.04 57.30
C ARG A 139 -19.59 12.36 55.93
N VAL A 140 -18.91 13.06 55.04
CA VAL A 140 -18.55 12.56 53.72
C VAL A 140 -17.17 11.91 53.79
N TYR A 141 -17.08 10.72 53.24
CA TYR A 141 -15.81 10.01 53.10
C TYR A 141 -15.61 9.67 51.61
N TYR A 142 -14.35 9.57 51.21
CA TYR A 142 -13.97 9.22 49.85
C TYR A 142 -13.24 7.87 49.85
N VAL A 143 -13.68 6.97 48.98
CA VAL A 143 -13.01 5.73 48.73
C VAL A 143 -12.31 5.81 47.37
N GLU A 144 -11.06 5.45 47.37
CA GLU A 144 -10.24 5.38 46.17
C GLU A 144 -9.78 3.93 45.98
N THR A 145 -10.10 3.32 44.84
CA THR A 145 -9.64 1.95 44.51
C THR A 145 -8.52 2.01 43.48
N PHE A 146 -7.71 0.95 43.43
CA PHE A 146 -6.50 0.90 42.61
C PHE A 146 -6.49 -0.38 41.85
N SER A 147 -6.22 -0.28 40.54
CA SER A 147 -6.09 -1.42 39.63
C SER A 147 -4.84 -1.26 38.77
N ASP A 148 -4.06 -2.33 38.61
CA ASP A 148 -2.94 -2.34 37.67
C ASP A 148 -3.46 -2.72 36.27
N ILE A 149 -3.43 -1.77 35.36
CA ILE A 149 -3.87 -1.91 33.97
C ILE A 149 -2.68 -1.97 32.99
N THR A 150 -1.48 -2.22 33.50
CA THR A 150 -0.25 -2.27 32.69
C THR A 150 -0.36 -3.29 31.56
N ARG A 151 -0.97 -4.44 31.84
CA ARG A 151 -1.15 -5.54 30.88
C ARG A 151 -1.93 -5.08 29.64
N ASP A 152 -2.93 -4.22 29.78
CA ASP A 152 -3.72 -3.75 28.64
C ASP A 152 -2.91 -2.82 27.73
N TYR A 153 -2.05 -1.99 28.33
CA TYR A 153 -1.10 -1.17 27.59
C TYR A 153 -0.02 -2.00 26.90
N GLU A 154 0.53 -3.00 27.58
CA GLU A 154 1.52 -3.93 27.00
C GLU A 154 0.93 -4.76 25.85
N ASN A 155 -0.30 -5.26 26.01
CA ASN A 155 -1.03 -5.98 24.99
C ASN A 155 -1.26 -5.11 23.73
N ARG A 156 -1.70 -3.86 23.91
CA ARG A 156 -1.84 -2.91 22.82
C ARG A 156 -0.53 -2.70 22.08
N ASP A 157 0.55 -2.47 22.81
CA ASP A 157 1.86 -2.21 22.20
C ASP A 157 2.41 -3.46 21.50
N ALA A 158 2.15 -4.65 22.03
CA ALA A 158 2.48 -5.92 21.38
C ALA A 158 1.68 -6.12 20.08
N GLN A 159 0.37 -5.85 20.09
CA GLN A 159 -0.49 -5.89 18.90
C GLN A 159 -0.01 -4.90 17.83
N LEU A 160 0.34 -3.68 18.20
CA LEU A 160 0.87 -2.68 17.28
C LEU A 160 2.23 -3.08 16.70
N ARG A 161 3.11 -3.70 17.49
CA ARG A 161 4.40 -4.24 16.98
C ARG A 161 4.17 -5.36 15.98
N MET A 162 3.31 -6.32 16.31
CA MET A 162 2.97 -7.44 15.44
C MET A 162 2.32 -6.95 14.13
N PHE A 163 1.38 -6.02 14.21
CA PHE A 163 0.74 -5.43 13.06
C PHE A 163 1.74 -4.73 12.13
N ARG A 164 2.67 -3.95 12.69
CA ARG A 164 3.74 -3.29 11.90
C ARG A 164 4.65 -4.31 11.20
N MET A 165 5.04 -5.39 11.88
CA MET A 165 5.85 -6.44 11.24
C MET A 165 5.12 -7.11 10.08
N ILE A 166 3.84 -7.44 10.25
CA ILE A 166 3.02 -8.02 9.19
C ILE A 166 2.93 -7.05 7.99
N MET A 167 2.71 -5.77 8.25
CA MET A 167 2.66 -4.74 7.18
C MET A 167 3.97 -4.62 6.40
N ILE A 168 5.11 -4.70 7.08
CA ILE A 168 6.43 -4.68 6.42
C ILE A 168 6.61 -5.92 5.54
N ILE A 169 6.24 -7.11 6.03
CA ILE A 169 6.33 -8.36 5.26
C ILE A 169 5.45 -8.29 4.01
N VAL A 170 4.19 -7.87 4.17
CA VAL A 170 3.24 -7.70 3.05
C VAL A 170 3.79 -6.72 2.02
N MET A 171 4.36 -5.60 2.45
CA MET A 171 4.99 -4.62 1.57
C MET A 171 6.14 -5.22 0.76
N ILE A 172 7.04 -5.99 1.40
CA ILE A 172 8.16 -6.65 0.73
C ILE A 172 7.64 -7.66 -0.30
N VAL A 173 6.64 -8.48 0.06
CA VAL A 173 6.03 -9.45 -0.85
C VAL A 173 5.40 -8.76 -2.05
N CYS A 174 4.66 -7.67 -1.86
CA CYS A 174 4.07 -6.89 -2.96
C CYS A 174 5.14 -6.30 -3.89
N LEU A 175 6.22 -5.75 -3.34
CA LEU A 175 7.34 -5.22 -4.15
C LEU A 175 8.02 -6.34 -4.96
N MET A 176 8.23 -7.50 -4.36
CA MET A 176 8.79 -8.68 -5.04
C MET A 176 7.88 -9.14 -6.18
N LEU A 177 6.57 -9.28 -5.95
CA LEU A 177 5.60 -9.64 -6.98
C LEU A 177 5.58 -8.62 -8.12
N MET A 178 5.60 -7.32 -7.80
CA MET A 178 5.65 -6.25 -8.80
C MET A 178 6.93 -6.32 -9.66
N ALA A 179 8.08 -6.62 -9.05
CA ALA A 179 9.33 -6.80 -9.78
C ALA A 179 9.28 -8.02 -10.72
N ILE A 180 8.69 -9.13 -10.26
CA ILE A 180 8.48 -10.34 -11.08
C ILE A 180 7.57 -10.02 -12.27
N LEU A 181 6.41 -9.41 -12.05
CA LEU A 181 5.46 -9.04 -13.10
C LEU A 181 6.07 -8.06 -14.11
N ASN A 182 6.85 -7.08 -13.63
CA ASN A 182 7.56 -6.16 -14.51
C ASN A 182 8.52 -6.89 -15.45
N ASN A 183 9.30 -7.84 -14.95
CA ASN A 183 10.27 -8.60 -15.75
C ASN A 183 9.62 -9.63 -16.67
N MET A 184 8.51 -10.24 -16.24
CA MET A 184 7.82 -11.28 -17.03
C MET A 184 6.91 -10.70 -18.11
N ILE A 185 6.29 -9.54 -17.87
CA ILE A 185 5.26 -8.99 -18.76
C ILE A 185 5.70 -7.65 -19.37
N VAL A 186 6.02 -6.66 -18.55
CA VAL A 186 6.23 -5.28 -19.02
C VAL A 186 7.49 -5.16 -19.89
N VAL A 187 8.58 -5.78 -19.47
CA VAL A 187 9.87 -5.68 -20.19
C VAL A 187 9.77 -6.36 -21.58
N PRO A 188 9.24 -7.59 -21.74
CA PRO A 188 9.06 -8.19 -23.07
C PRO A 188 8.14 -7.40 -23.99
N ILE A 189 7.01 -6.90 -23.49
CA ILE A 189 6.08 -6.08 -24.28
C ILE A 189 6.76 -4.79 -24.76
N ARG A 190 7.54 -4.11 -23.92
CA ARG A 190 8.31 -2.94 -24.33
C ARG A 190 9.34 -3.24 -25.39
N ARG A 191 10.00 -4.42 -25.33
CA ARG A 191 10.95 -4.86 -26.37
C ARG A 191 10.25 -5.10 -27.69
N LEU A 192 9.09 -5.77 -27.66
CA LEU A 192 8.27 -6.02 -28.84
C LEU A 192 7.83 -4.69 -29.48
N SER A 193 7.30 -3.75 -28.70
CA SER A 193 6.89 -2.43 -29.17
C SER A 193 8.05 -1.66 -29.82
N LYS A 194 9.24 -1.69 -29.21
CA LYS A 194 10.44 -1.06 -29.81
C LYS A 194 10.82 -1.71 -31.13
N ALA A 195 10.82 -3.04 -31.20
CA ALA A 195 11.16 -3.76 -32.43
C ALA A 195 10.13 -3.47 -33.55
N THR A 196 8.85 -3.43 -33.23
CA THR A 196 7.79 -3.06 -34.19
C THR A 196 7.99 -1.65 -34.75
N LYS A 197 8.34 -0.67 -33.89
CA LYS A 197 8.64 0.70 -34.35
C LYS A 197 9.86 0.75 -35.27
N LEU A 198 10.88 -0.06 -35.02
CA LEU A 198 12.07 -0.14 -35.86
C LEU A 198 11.74 -0.75 -37.23
N VAL A 199 10.92 -1.82 -37.26
CA VAL A 199 10.45 -2.41 -38.51
C VAL A 199 9.57 -1.44 -39.30
N ALA A 200 8.66 -0.73 -38.65
CA ALA A 200 7.84 0.32 -39.27
C ALA A 200 8.68 1.49 -39.83
N GLY A 201 9.84 1.77 -39.23
CA GLY A 201 10.81 2.74 -39.72
C GLY A 201 11.75 2.23 -40.85
N GLY A 202 11.43 1.08 -41.45
CA GLY A 202 12.17 0.53 -42.58
C GLY A 202 13.34 -0.39 -42.22
N ARG A 203 13.55 -0.71 -40.93
CA ARG A 203 14.59 -1.68 -40.53
C ARG A 203 13.99 -3.09 -40.51
N ALA A 204 14.02 -3.77 -41.65
CA ALA A 204 13.55 -5.15 -41.75
C ALA A 204 14.57 -6.17 -41.18
N GLY A 205 14.13 -7.38 -40.85
CA GLY A 205 15.00 -8.47 -40.39
C GLY A 205 15.36 -8.45 -38.90
N ILE A 206 14.71 -7.60 -38.08
CA ILE A 206 14.91 -7.55 -36.65
C ILE A 206 14.35 -8.82 -36.00
N ARG A 207 15.11 -9.46 -35.07
CA ARG A 207 14.69 -10.65 -34.34
C ARG A 207 14.65 -10.37 -32.84
N ILE A 208 13.58 -10.82 -32.18
CA ILE A 208 13.39 -10.80 -30.73
C ILE A 208 13.65 -12.20 -30.19
N ARG A 209 14.46 -12.28 -29.13
CA ARG A 209 14.75 -13.56 -28.47
C ARG A 209 13.50 -14.03 -27.69
N LYS A 210 12.97 -15.21 -28.04
CA LYS A 210 11.93 -15.90 -27.28
C LYS A 210 12.49 -16.29 -25.91
N ARG A 211 11.92 -15.76 -24.84
CA ARG A 211 12.35 -16.03 -23.45
C ARG A 211 11.29 -16.77 -22.63
N SER A 212 10.05 -16.76 -23.07
CA SER A 212 8.93 -17.37 -22.39
C SER A 212 8.27 -18.43 -23.27
N LYS A 213 7.56 -19.37 -22.64
CA LYS A 213 6.74 -20.38 -23.30
C LYS A 213 5.23 -20.04 -23.27
N ASP A 214 4.89 -18.87 -22.76
CA ASP A 214 3.54 -18.32 -22.65
C ASP A 214 3.13 -17.56 -23.93
N GLU A 215 2.01 -16.85 -23.87
CA GLU A 215 1.44 -16.03 -24.95
C GLU A 215 2.42 -14.95 -25.41
N ILE A 216 3.24 -14.41 -24.52
CA ILE A 216 4.27 -13.42 -24.85
C ILE A 216 5.37 -14.08 -25.69
N GLY A 217 5.70 -15.32 -25.41
CA GLY A 217 6.63 -16.11 -26.20
C GLY A 217 6.10 -16.43 -27.59
N VAL A 218 4.82 -16.76 -27.73
CA VAL A 218 4.14 -16.96 -29.02
C VAL A 218 4.13 -15.64 -29.81
N LEU A 219 3.77 -14.54 -29.21
CA LEU A 219 3.76 -13.23 -29.85
C LEU A 219 5.14 -12.79 -30.37
N ALA A 220 6.21 -13.11 -29.63
CA ALA A 220 7.58 -12.85 -30.07
C ALA A 220 7.96 -13.72 -31.31
N GLU A 221 7.47 -14.95 -31.38
CA GLU A 221 7.68 -15.84 -32.52
C GLU A 221 6.92 -15.37 -33.79
N ASP A 222 5.66 -14.98 -33.62
CA ASP A 222 4.84 -14.44 -34.70
C ASP A 222 5.42 -13.14 -35.26
N PHE A 223 5.90 -12.25 -34.38
CA PHE A 223 6.64 -11.06 -34.78
C PHE A 223 7.88 -11.42 -35.62
N ASN A 224 8.66 -12.42 -35.19
CA ASN A 224 9.86 -12.83 -35.90
C ASN A 224 9.52 -13.40 -37.29
N ARG A 225 8.44 -14.18 -37.42
CA ARG A 225 7.93 -14.70 -38.70
C ARG A 225 7.52 -13.53 -39.62
N MET A 226 6.73 -12.60 -39.10
CA MET A 226 6.31 -11.40 -39.85
C MET A 226 7.52 -10.58 -40.31
N SER A 227 8.47 -10.29 -39.40
CA SER A 227 9.69 -9.54 -39.74
C SER A 227 10.56 -10.22 -40.79
N THR A 228 10.66 -11.55 -40.74
CA THR A 228 11.40 -12.34 -41.73
C THR A 228 10.69 -12.30 -43.10
N SER A 229 9.35 -12.46 -43.14
CA SER A 229 8.57 -12.37 -44.39
C SER A 229 8.68 -10.97 -45.00
N LEU A 230 8.54 -9.94 -44.21
CA LEU A 230 8.67 -8.56 -44.68
C LEU A 230 10.06 -8.29 -45.29
N ASN A 231 11.13 -8.75 -44.61
CA ASN A 231 12.51 -8.60 -45.09
C ASN A 231 12.70 -9.32 -46.46
N ARG A 232 12.09 -10.51 -46.63
CA ARG A 232 12.13 -11.24 -47.89
C ARG A 232 11.41 -10.46 -48.99
N THR A 233 10.20 -9.99 -48.74
CA THR A 233 9.41 -9.23 -49.74
C THR A 233 10.13 -7.93 -50.13
N MET A 234 10.76 -7.23 -49.19
CA MET A 234 11.55 -6.02 -49.49
C MET A 234 12.72 -6.33 -50.40
N LYS A 235 13.47 -7.43 -50.15
CA LYS A 235 14.57 -7.84 -51.05
C LYS A 235 14.08 -8.24 -52.45
N GLU A 236 12.99 -8.99 -52.55
CA GLU A 236 12.39 -9.36 -53.85
C GLU A 236 11.93 -8.11 -54.63
N LEU A 237 11.40 -7.10 -53.93
CA LEU A 237 11.01 -5.82 -54.52
C LEU A 237 12.25 -5.03 -55.00
N GLU A 238 13.28 -4.97 -54.22
CA GLU A 238 14.55 -4.28 -54.51
C GLU A 238 15.24 -4.91 -55.73
N GLU A 239 15.28 -6.26 -55.81
CA GLU A 239 15.78 -7.00 -56.95
C GLU A 239 14.97 -6.73 -58.22
N LYS A 240 13.61 -6.72 -58.15
CA LYS A 240 12.74 -6.38 -59.28
C LYS A 240 12.95 -4.94 -59.73
N THR A 241 13.04 -3.99 -58.83
CA THR A 241 13.31 -2.58 -59.14
C THR A 241 14.63 -2.44 -59.89
N LYS A 242 15.69 -3.06 -59.37
CA LYS A 242 17.01 -3.02 -59.99
C LYS A 242 17.02 -3.70 -61.37
N SER A 243 16.31 -4.81 -61.51
CA SER A 243 16.14 -5.48 -62.83
C SER A 243 15.39 -4.57 -63.82
N GLN A 244 14.35 -3.89 -63.36
CA GLN A 244 13.58 -2.96 -64.21
C GLN A 244 14.42 -1.71 -64.60
N GLU A 245 15.24 -1.17 -63.72
CA GLU A 245 16.16 -0.08 -64.01
C GLU A 245 17.21 -0.53 -65.06
N MET A 246 17.81 -1.73 -64.88
CA MET A 246 18.75 -2.25 -65.87
C MET A 246 18.10 -2.50 -67.22
N PHE A 247 16.88 -3.04 -67.23
CA PHE A 247 16.13 -3.24 -68.46
C PHE A 247 15.88 -1.87 -69.16
N THR A 248 15.36 -0.88 -68.42
CA THR A 248 15.09 0.45 -68.98
C THR A 248 16.34 1.13 -69.53
N ASN A 249 17.46 1.06 -68.83
CA ASN A 249 18.73 1.61 -69.23
C ASN A 249 19.29 0.94 -70.50
N ASN A 250 19.25 -0.42 -70.56
CA ASN A 250 19.69 -1.21 -71.71
C ASN A 250 18.82 -0.91 -72.92
N PHE A 251 17.50 -0.88 -72.71
CA PHE A 251 16.53 -0.60 -73.78
C PHE A 251 16.74 0.82 -74.36
N ALA A 252 16.94 1.84 -73.49
CA ALA A 252 17.24 3.20 -73.94
C ALA A 252 18.55 3.25 -74.75
N HIS A 253 19.56 2.47 -74.35
CA HIS A 253 20.84 2.41 -75.06
C HIS A 253 20.72 1.72 -76.44
N GLU A 254 19.98 0.63 -76.49
CA GLU A 254 19.74 -0.11 -77.74
C GLU A 254 18.88 0.67 -78.75
N LEU A 255 17.92 1.46 -78.24
CA LEU A 255 17.13 2.37 -79.08
C LEU A 255 17.91 3.59 -79.56
N LYS A 256 18.81 4.13 -78.78
CA LYS A 256 19.58 5.31 -79.11
C LYS A 256 20.46 5.10 -80.37
N THR A 257 21.05 3.92 -80.49
CA THR A 257 21.97 3.60 -81.57
C THR A 257 21.25 3.63 -82.96
N PRO A 258 20.17 2.84 -83.16
CA PRO A 258 19.49 2.87 -84.44
C PRO A 258 18.79 4.17 -84.76
N LEU A 259 18.24 4.87 -83.73
CA LEU A 259 17.67 6.21 -83.87
C LEU A 259 18.72 7.19 -84.38
N THR A 260 19.93 7.18 -83.80
CA THR A 260 21.02 8.07 -84.21
C THR A 260 21.45 7.78 -85.65
N SER A 261 21.54 6.48 -86.03
CA SER A 261 21.83 6.07 -87.41
C SER A 261 20.74 6.54 -88.39
N MET A 262 19.46 6.35 -88.05
CA MET A 262 18.34 6.83 -88.89
C MET A 262 18.33 8.33 -89.07
N ILE A 263 18.53 9.09 -88.02
CA ILE A 263 18.64 10.55 -88.04
C ILE A 263 19.82 10.97 -88.94
N GLY A 264 20.96 10.27 -88.80
CA GLY A 264 22.13 10.55 -89.62
C GLY A 264 21.87 10.30 -91.15
N TYR A 265 21.25 9.18 -91.51
CA TYR A 265 20.90 8.88 -92.93
C TYR A 265 19.81 9.86 -93.42
N ALA A 266 18.81 10.17 -92.63
CA ALA A 266 17.78 11.14 -92.97
C ALA A 266 18.37 12.58 -93.21
N ASP A 267 19.34 12.97 -92.42
CA ASP A 267 20.03 14.28 -92.51
C ASP A 267 20.93 14.34 -93.76
N LEU A 268 21.59 13.20 -94.10
CA LEU A 268 22.35 13.06 -95.35
C LEU A 268 21.46 13.16 -96.57
N ILE A 269 20.27 12.56 -96.57
CA ILE A 269 19.26 12.66 -97.63
C ILE A 269 18.77 14.14 -97.79
N ARG A 270 18.58 14.82 -96.69
CA ARG A 270 18.07 16.22 -96.65
C ARG A 270 19.10 17.24 -97.14
N SER A 271 20.39 17.05 -96.76
CA SER A 271 21.45 18.10 -96.89
C SER A 271 22.26 17.98 -98.18
N ASN A 272 22.23 16.86 -98.93
CA ASN A 272 23.06 16.62 -100.05
C ASN A 272 22.25 16.40 -101.37
N GLN A 273 22.75 16.85 -102.60
CA GLN A 273 22.31 16.40 -103.90
C GLN A 273 22.86 15.00 -104.19
N LEU A 274 22.09 13.93 -103.86
CA LEU A 274 22.52 12.56 -103.99
C LEU A 274 22.16 11.99 -105.37
N SER A 275 22.98 11.06 -105.86
CA SER A 275 22.57 10.22 -106.97
C SER A 275 21.41 9.30 -106.53
N GLU A 276 20.55 8.93 -107.52
CA GLU A 276 19.38 8.04 -107.25
C GLU A 276 19.74 6.74 -106.49
N GLU A 277 20.89 6.17 -106.84
CA GLU A 277 21.44 4.96 -106.24
C GLU A 277 21.78 5.15 -104.74
N LYS A 278 22.39 6.30 -104.34
CA LYS A 278 22.67 6.65 -102.94
C LYS A 278 21.43 6.98 -102.12
N LEU A 279 20.43 7.60 -102.76
CA LEU A 279 19.15 7.90 -102.14
C LEU A 279 18.42 6.61 -101.75
N ILE A 280 18.36 5.65 -102.61
CA ILE A 280 17.73 4.33 -102.37
C ILE A 280 18.53 3.59 -101.30
N THR A 281 19.86 3.62 -101.32
CA THR A 281 20.71 2.98 -100.33
C THR A 281 20.45 3.51 -98.89
N TYR A 282 20.40 4.84 -98.72
CA TYR A 282 20.16 5.47 -97.35
C TYR A 282 18.72 5.28 -96.90
N ALA A 283 17.74 5.35 -97.79
CA ALA A 283 16.35 5.02 -97.48
C ALA A 283 16.18 3.54 -97.05
N ASN A 284 16.81 2.62 -97.68
CA ASN A 284 16.82 1.20 -97.32
C ASN A 284 17.47 1.00 -95.91
N GLN A 285 18.56 1.74 -95.60
CA GLN A 285 19.21 1.62 -94.33
C GLN A 285 18.31 2.11 -93.22
N ILE A 286 17.54 3.21 -93.38
CA ILE A 286 16.53 3.67 -92.45
C ILE A 286 15.45 2.60 -92.23
N VAL A 287 14.98 1.89 -93.27
CA VAL A 287 13.99 0.83 -93.14
C VAL A 287 14.56 -0.40 -92.39
N VAL A 288 15.84 -0.74 -92.61
CA VAL A 288 16.51 -1.80 -91.84
C VAL A 288 16.60 -1.48 -90.39
N GLU A 289 17.05 -0.27 -90.00
CA GLU A 289 17.15 0.17 -88.64
C GLU A 289 15.76 0.23 -87.99
N LEU A 290 14.71 0.65 -88.71
CA LEU A 290 13.32 0.69 -88.20
C LEU A 290 12.79 -0.75 -87.97
N SER A 291 13.12 -1.68 -88.83
CA SER A 291 12.77 -3.07 -88.66
C SER A 291 13.47 -3.70 -87.42
N LEU A 292 14.71 -3.31 -87.14
CA LEU A 292 15.43 -3.78 -85.94
C LEU A 292 14.74 -3.28 -84.65
N ILE A 293 14.21 -2.05 -84.63
CA ILE A 293 13.44 -1.51 -83.49
C ILE A 293 12.11 -2.31 -83.33
N HIS A 294 11.43 -2.62 -84.39
CA HIS A 294 10.15 -3.36 -84.35
C HIS A 294 10.31 -4.86 -83.89
N ILE A 295 11.46 -5.44 -84.14
CA ILE A 295 11.78 -6.84 -83.70
C ILE A 295 12.20 -6.85 -82.23
N SER A 296 12.74 -5.70 -81.65
CA SER A 296 13.14 -5.58 -80.27
C SER A 296 11.98 -5.30 -79.28
N GLU A 297 10.72 -5.13 -79.80
CA GLU A 297 9.54 -5.13 -78.92
C GLU A 297 9.26 -6.61 -78.47
N PRO A 298 9.19 -6.83 -77.08
CA PRO A 298 8.96 -8.11 -76.47
C PRO A 298 7.54 -8.70 -76.75
#